data_f74ef5ed7524823a87a75afddf5a3cbd
#
_entry.id   f74ef5ed7524823a87a75afddf5a3cbd
#
_cell.length_a   1.000
_cell.length_b   1.000
_cell.length_c   1.000
_cell.angle_alpha   90.00
_cell.angle_beta   90.00
_cell.angle_gamma   90.00
#
_symmetry.space_group_name_H-M   'P 1'
#
loop_
_entity.id
_entity.type
_entity.pdbx_description
1 polymer ?
#
loop_
_entity_poly.entity_id
_entity_poly.type
_entity_poly.pdbx_seq_one_letter_code
_entity_poly.pdbx_strand_id
1 'polypeptide(L)'
;MLFRSRRLSEHIARLAAAHENRAQSKTEKLVERIAAYIDNCAESEFPDLTVLSEAFGVTPQYISNVFKKYRDENVKDYIARRKLAQAKALLTGTDLPVREVAARLGYAGEIGIIRLFRKYEGTTPGDYRAQHK
;
A
#
# COMPACT_ATOMS: atom_id res chain seq x y z
N MET A 1 17.92 -8.02 1.76
CA MET A 1 17.88 -7.76 1.66
C MET A 1 17.98 -7.43 1.29
N LEU A 2 18.26 -6.89 1.59
CA LEU A 2 18.49 -6.36 1.52
C LEU A 2 18.21 -5.78 1.85
N PHE A 3 18.03 -5.47 1.87
CA PHE A 3 17.89 -4.37 2.11
C PHE A 3 18.03 -3.97 3.01
N ARG A 4 18.42 -4.46 3.45
CA ARG A 4 18.81 -3.61 4.09
C ARG A 4 20.19 -3.66 4.53
N SER A 5 21.03 -4.31 4.06
CA SER A 5 22.45 -4.20 4.12
C SER A 5 22.91 -2.80 3.96
N ARG A 6 22.10 -1.97 3.44
CA ARG A 6 22.46 -0.60 3.30
C ARG A 6 22.60 0.13 4.63
N ARG A 7 22.24 -0.50 5.73
CA ARG A 7 22.46 0.12 7.02
C ARG A 7 23.91 0.34 7.36
N LEU A 8 24.74 -0.58 6.92
CA LEU A 8 26.18 -0.39 7.11
C LEU A 8 26.67 0.80 6.33
N SER A 9 26.21 0.94 5.10
CA SER A 9 26.57 2.07 4.28
C SER A 9 26.10 3.37 4.87
N GLU A 10 24.90 3.36 5.43
CA GLU A 10 24.34 4.55 6.06
C GLU A 10 25.19 5.01 7.21
N HIS A 11 25.65 4.10 8.01
CA HIS A 11 26.44 4.45 9.16
C HIS A 11 27.71 5.17 8.76
N ILE A 12 28.36 4.68 7.74
CA ILE A 12 29.61 5.27 7.27
C ILE A 12 29.39 6.60 6.56
N ALA A 13 28.38 6.67 5.71
CA ALA A 13 28.16 7.83 4.87
C ALA A 13 27.46 8.97 5.56
N ARG A 14 26.90 8.74 6.72
CA ARG A 14 26.03 9.71 7.37
C ARG A 14 26.65 11.09 7.52
N LEU A 15 27.88 11.14 7.99
CA LEU A 15 28.54 12.39 8.24
C LEU A 15 28.90 13.12 6.96
N ALA A 16 29.27 12.37 5.94
CA ALA A 16 29.71 12.96 4.69
C ALA A 16 28.56 13.52 3.87
N ALA A 17 27.37 13.00 4.08
CA ALA A 17 26.22 13.32 3.24
C ALA A 17 25.20 14.23 3.93
N ALA A 18 25.63 14.98 4.91
CA ALA A 18 24.72 15.78 5.72
C ALA A 18 23.83 16.72 4.89
N HIS A 19 24.39 17.35 3.87
CA HIS A 19 23.61 18.28 3.05
C HIS A 19 22.61 17.60 2.16
N GLU A 20 23.01 16.48 1.60
CA GLU A 20 22.12 15.71 0.75
C GLU A 20 20.98 15.10 1.55
N ASN A 21 21.24 14.79 2.79
CA ASN A 21 20.24 14.16 3.65
C ASN A 21 19.00 15.03 3.86
N ARG A 22 19.14 16.32 3.77
CA ARG A 22 17.97 17.19 3.95
C ARG A 22 16.95 17.00 2.86
N ALA A 23 17.39 16.99 1.60
CA ALA A 23 16.47 16.80 0.49
C ALA A 23 15.88 15.40 0.52
N GLN A 24 16.71 14.38 0.80
CA GLN A 24 16.24 13.02 0.92
C GLN A 24 15.27 12.88 2.08
N SER A 25 15.58 13.52 3.19
CA SER A 25 14.72 13.47 4.35
C SER A 25 13.33 14.02 4.06
N LYS A 26 13.25 15.10 3.29
CA LYS A 26 11.95 15.64 2.90
C LYS A 26 11.18 14.69 2.01
N THR A 27 11.86 14.08 1.04
CA THR A 27 11.23 13.15 0.15
C THR A 27 10.80 11.89 0.89
N GLU A 28 11.66 11.39 1.76
CA GLU A 28 11.31 10.23 2.56
C GLU A 28 10.11 10.51 3.46
N LYS A 29 10.07 11.70 4.05
CA LYS A 29 8.93 12.08 4.89
C LYS A 29 7.65 12.17 4.08
N LEU A 30 7.75 12.66 2.85
CA LEU A 30 6.59 12.69 1.97
C LEU A 30 6.09 11.27 1.72
N VAL A 31 6.99 10.34 1.40
CA VAL A 31 6.63 8.95 1.15
C VAL A 31 5.99 8.34 2.40
N GLU A 32 6.55 8.60 3.57
CA GLU A 32 5.99 8.11 4.82
C GLU A 32 4.60 8.66 5.08
N ARG A 33 4.39 9.94 4.76
CA ARG A 33 3.09 10.56 4.93
C ARG A 33 2.06 9.98 3.97
N ILE A 34 2.48 9.67 2.75
CA ILE A 34 1.60 9.03 1.78
C ILE A 34 1.22 7.64 2.27
N ALA A 35 2.19 6.86 2.74
CA ALA A 35 1.92 5.54 3.27
C ALA A 35 0.98 5.60 4.47
N ALA A 36 1.21 6.55 5.38
CA ALA A 36 0.35 6.72 6.54
C ALA A 36 -1.07 7.11 6.13
N TYR A 37 -1.20 7.96 5.12
CA TYR A 37 -2.50 8.34 4.60
C TYR A 37 -3.27 7.11 4.13
N ILE A 38 -2.59 6.25 3.38
CA ILE A 38 -3.19 5.01 2.89
C ILE A 38 -3.55 4.09 4.06
N ASP A 39 -2.65 3.94 5.02
CA ASP A 39 -2.84 3.06 6.16
C ASP A 39 -4.00 3.48 7.05
N ASN A 40 -4.29 4.77 7.09
CA ASN A 40 -5.32 5.31 7.98
C ASN A 40 -6.65 5.57 7.30
N CYS A 41 -6.81 5.16 6.04
CA CYS A 41 -8.07 5.33 5.34
C CYS A 41 -9.12 4.37 5.87
N ALA A 42 -10.37 4.82 5.84
CA ALA A 42 -11.50 3.94 6.13
C ALA A 42 -11.60 2.88 5.04
N GLU A 43 -12.31 1.79 5.36
CA GLU A 43 -12.38 0.63 4.46
C GLU A 43 -12.74 0.97 3.02
N SER A 44 -13.72 1.85 2.83
CA SER A 44 -14.23 2.16 1.50
C SER A 44 -13.57 3.37 0.87
N GLU A 45 -12.58 3.95 1.54
CA GLU A 45 -12.01 5.22 1.12
C GLU A 45 -10.55 5.12 0.73
N PHE A 46 -10.12 3.96 0.30
CA PHE A 46 -8.75 3.82 -0.19
C PHE A 46 -8.53 4.77 -1.35
N PRO A 47 -7.47 5.57 -1.31
CA PRO A 47 -7.22 6.55 -2.36
C PRO A 47 -6.62 5.88 -3.59
N ASP A 48 -6.81 6.52 -4.74
CA ASP A 48 -6.03 6.17 -5.92
C ASP A 48 -4.95 7.24 -6.11
N LEU A 49 -4.19 7.13 -7.17
CA LEU A 49 -3.10 8.08 -7.42
C LEU A 49 -3.60 9.50 -7.62
N THR A 50 -4.79 9.66 -8.22
CA THR A 50 -5.36 10.98 -8.42
C THR A 50 -5.66 11.65 -7.08
N VAL A 51 -6.28 10.91 -6.18
CA VAL A 51 -6.60 11.42 -4.85
C VAL A 51 -5.34 11.78 -4.10
N LEU A 52 -4.33 10.92 -4.14
CA LEU A 52 -3.06 11.19 -3.47
C LEU A 52 -2.37 12.40 -4.06
N SER A 53 -2.40 12.53 -5.37
CA SER A 53 -1.81 13.67 -6.05
C SER A 53 -2.43 14.98 -5.57
N GLU A 54 -3.75 15.01 -5.47
CA GLU A 54 -4.45 16.20 -5.02
C GLU A 54 -4.20 16.48 -3.56
N ALA A 55 -4.20 15.43 -2.74
CA ALA A 55 -4.02 15.60 -1.30
C ALA A 55 -2.64 16.14 -0.94
N PHE A 56 -1.61 15.74 -1.69
CA PHE A 56 -0.23 16.11 -1.37
C PHE A 56 0.34 17.17 -2.28
N GLY A 57 -0.42 17.62 -3.29
CA GLY A 57 0.01 18.70 -4.14
C GLY A 57 1.18 18.34 -5.06
N VAL A 58 1.28 17.10 -5.47
CA VAL A 58 2.34 16.61 -6.35
C VAL A 58 1.71 15.78 -7.46
N THR A 59 2.46 15.54 -8.53
CA THR A 59 1.93 14.78 -9.66
C THR A 59 1.87 13.30 -9.34
N PRO A 60 0.96 12.55 -9.99
CA PRO A 60 0.94 11.09 -9.82
C PRO A 60 2.26 10.43 -10.19
N GLN A 61 2.92 10.94 -11.25
CA GLN A 61 4.19 10.40 -11.66
C GLN A 61 5.26 10.57 -10.58
N TYR A 62 5.28 11.73 -9.95
CA TYR A 62 6.22 11.99 -8.87
C TYR A 62 6.00 11.02 -7.71
N ILE A 63 4.72 10.82 -7.34
CA ILE A 63 4.39 9.88 -6.26
C ILE A 63 4.91 8.48 -6.61
N SER A 64 4.65 8.02 -7.83
CA SER A 64 5.10 6.70 -8.25
C SER A 64 6.61 6.57 -8.16
N ASN A 65 7.31 7.59 -8.63
CA ASN A 65 8.77 7.56 -8.65
C ASN A 65 9.36 7.53 -7.24
N VAL A 66 8.92 8.43 -6.36
CA VAL A 66 9.51 8.51 -5.03
C VAL A 66 9.10 7.32 -4.16
N PHE A 67 7.87 6.86 -4.31
CA PHE A 67 7.41 5.71 -3.53
C PHE A 67 8.23 4.48 -3.89
N LYS A 68 8.45 4.24 -5.18
CA LYS A 68 9.27 3.14 -5.64
C LYS A 68 10.72 3.28 -5.16
N LYS A 69 11.24 4.51 -5.21
CA LYS A 69 12.61 4.77 -4.80
C LYS A 69 12.86 4.46 -3.33
N TYR A 70 11.96 4.89 -2.46
CA TYR A 70 12.20 4.80 -1.03
C TYR A 70 11.60 3.57 -0.37
N ARG A 71 10.56 2.97 -0.97
CA ARG A 71 9.95 1.79 -0.39
C ARG A 71 10.13 0.54 -1.25
N ASP A 72 10.75 0.70 -2.42
CA ASP A 72 11.01 -0.40 -3.34
C ASP A 72 9.74 -1.14 -3.73
N GLU A 73 8.65 -0.40 -3.81
CA GLU A 73 7.34 -0.97 -4.08
C GLU A 73 6.50 0.05 -4.83
N ASN A 74 5.73 -0.43 -5.80
CA ASN A 74 4.79 0.42 -6.52
C ASN A 74 3.67 0.85 -5.58
N VAL A 75 3.30 2.13 -5.63
CA VAL A 75 2.26 2.63 -4.73
C VAL A 75 0.91 1.94 -4.97
N LYS A 76 0.61 1.56 -6.20
CA LYS A 76 -0.63 0.84 -6.50
C LYS A 76 -0.63 -0.53 -5.84
N ASP A 77 0.52 -1.20 -5.84
CA ASP A 77 0.63 -2.49 -5.17
C ASP A 77 0.51 -2.34 -3.65
N TYR A 78 1.05 -1.26 -3.12
CA TYR A 78 0.93 -1.00 -1.70
C TYR A 78 -0.55 -0.83 -1.30
N ILE A 79 -1.29 -0.04 -2.07
CA ILE A 79 -2.71 0.15 -1.82
C ILE A 79 -3.45 -1.18 -1.94
N ALA A 80 -3.14 -1.95 -2.98
CA ALA A 80 -3.80 -3.25 -3.20
C ALA A 80 -3.55 -4.19 -2.03
N ARG A 81 -2.34 -4.22 -1.52
CA ARG A 81 -2.02 -5.10 -0.39
C ARG A 81 -2.70 -4.64 0.90
N ARG A 82 -2.90 -3.34 1.08
CA ARG A 82 -3.67 -2.86 2.23
C ARG A 82 -5.13 -3.26 2.11
N LYS A 83 -5.69 -3.17 0.91
CA LYS A 83 -7.06 -3.66 0.67
C LYS A 83 -7.16 -5.15 0.92
N LEU A 84 -6.16 -5.89 0.48
CA LEU A 84 -6.13 -7.34 0.69
C LEU A 84 -6.13 -7.69 2.18
N ALA A 85 -5.35 -6.97 2.98
CA ALA A 85 -5.30 -7.19 4.41
C ALA A 85 -6.67 -6.94 5.05
N GLN A 86 -7.35 -5.88 4.64
CA GLN A 86 -8.69 -5.59 5.14
C GLN A 86 -9.68 -6.69 4.72
N ALA A 87 -9.58 -7.13 3.46
CA ALA A 87 -10.46 -8.17 2.96
C ALA A 87 -10.27 -9.46 3.75
N LYS A 88 -9.03 -9.83 4.02
CA LYS A 88 -8.74 -11.04 4.80
C LYS A 88 -9.35 -10.94 6.19
N ALA A 89 -9.22 -9.79 6.83
CA ALA A 89 -9.79 -9.60 8.17
C ALA A 89 -11.31 -9.76 8.15
N LEU A 90 -11.97 -9.21 7.13
CA LEU A 90 -13.42 -9.32 7.02
C LEU A 90 -13.86 -10.74 6.70
N LEU A 91 -13.12 -11.43 5.83
CA LEU A 91 -13.49 -12.79 5.45
C LEU A 91 -13.36 -13.76 6.60
N THR A 92 -12.33 -13.60 7.43
CA THR A 92 -12.09 -14.52 8.54
C THR A 92 -12.77 -14.10 9.83
N GLY A 93 -13.03 -12.81 9.99
CA GLY A 93 -13.61 -12.28 11.22
C GLY A 93 -15.13 -12.09 11.19
N THR A 94 -15.75 -12.23 10.03
CA THR A 94 -17.19 -12.03 9.89
C THR A 94 -17.80 -13.08 8.97
N ASP A 95 -19.12 -13.11 8.92
CA ASP A 95 -19.85 -13.97 7.99
C ASP A 95 -20.40 -13.20 6.80
N LEU A 96 -19.89 -11.99 6.56
CA LEU A 96 -20.36 -11.18 5.45
C LEU A 96 -20.16 -11.90 4.12
N PRO A 97 -21.15 -11.86 3.22
CA PRO A 97 -20.94 -12.40 1.88
C PRO A 97 -19.79 -11.70 1.17
N VAL A 98 -19.17 -12.40 0.24
CA VAL A 98 -18.04 -11.83 -0.50
C VAL A 98 -18.41 -10.50 -1.16
N ARG A 99 -19.62 -10.41 -1.70
CA ARG A 99 -20.04 -9.15 -2.36
C ARG A 99 -20.12 -8.00 -1.36
N GLU A 100 -20.46 -8.28 -0.10
CA GLU A 100 -20.48 -7.26 0.93
C GLU A 100 -19.07 -6.82 1.31
N VAL A 101 -18.17 -7.79 1.41
CA VAL A 101 -16.76 -7.49 1.68
C VAL A 101 -16.23 -6.60 0.56
N ALA A 102 -16.55 -6.94 -0.69
CA ALA A 102 -16.12 -6.15 -1.85
C ALA A 102 -16.65 -4.72 -1.76
N ALA A 103 -17.93 -4.58 -1.43
CA ALA A 103 -18.54 -3.26 -1.33
C ALA A 103 -17.89 -2.42 -0.25
N ARG A 104 -17.55 -3.02 0.88
CA ARG A 104 -16.87 -2.30 1.96
C ARG A 104 -15.49 -1.80 1.56
N LEU A 105 -14.84 -2.48 0.62
CA LEU A 105 -13.53 -2.07 0.14
C LEU A 105 -13.62 -1.12 -1.04
N GLY A 106 -14.82 -0.71 -1.41
CA GLY A 106 -15.00 0.26 -2.48
C GLY A 106 -15.12 -0.33 -3.88
N TYR A 107 -15.27 -1.66 -3.98
CA TYR A 107 -15.47 -2.29 -5.28
C TYR A 107 -16.95 -2.28 -5.66
N ALA A 108 -17.20 -2.09 -6.96
CA ALA A 108 -18.58 -2.08 -7.47
C ALA A 108 -19.23 -3.47 -7.41
N GLY A 109 -18.40 -4.52 -7.44
CA GLY A 109 -18.90 -5.90 -7.38
C GLY A 109 -17.77 -6.83 -7.02
N GLU A 110 -18.01 -8.13 -7.19
CA GLU A 110 -17.02 -9.14 -6.74
C GLU A 110 -15.80 -9.25 -7.64
N ILE A 111 -15.89 -8.78 -8.88
CA ILE A 111 -14.79 -8.99 -9.83
C ILE A 111 -13.48 -8.39 -9.30
N GLY A 112 -13.56 -7.19 -8.71
CA GLY A 112 -12.36 -6.53 -8.20
C GLY A 112 -11.68 -7.30 -7.10
N ILE A 113 -12.45 -7.80 -6.14
CA ILE A 113 -11.87 -8.53 -5.02
C ILE A 113 -11.39 -9.91 -5.47
N ILE A 114 -12.06 -10.53 -6.42
CA ILE A 114 -11.61 -11.81 -6.97
C ILE A 114 -10.26 -11.64 -7.65
N ARG A 115 -10.10 -10.59 -8.45
CA ARG A 115 -8.82 -10.30 -9.10
C ARG A 115 -7.73 -10.03 -8.08
N LEU A 116 -8.06 -9.30 -7.03
CA LEU A 116 -7.13 -8.99 -5.97
C LEU A 116 -6.59 -10.27 -5.33
N PHE A 117 -7.48 -11.17 -4.96
CA PHE A 117 -7.08 -12.41 -4.31
C PHE A 117 -6.30 -13.32 -5.25
N ARG A 118 -6.70 -13.41 -6.52
CA ARG A 118 -5.97 -14.24 -7.45
C ARG A 118 -4.56 -13.73 -7.69
N LYS A 119 -4.41 -12.42 -7.76
CA LYS A 119 -3.09 -11.85 -8.00
C LYS A 119 -2.13 -12.06 -6.84
N TYR A 120 -2.61 -11.88 -5.61
CA TYR A 120 -1.71 -11.87 -4.45
C TYR A 120 -1.77 -13.14 -3.62
N GLU A 121 -2.87 -13.89 -3.67
CA GLU A 121 -3.03 -15.11 -2.87
C GLU A 121 -3.13 -16.37 -3.72
N GLY A 122 -3.36 -16.23 -5.01
CA GLY A 122 -3.51 -17.38 -5.88
C GLY A 122 -4.81 -18.15 -5.68
N THR A 123 -5.79 -17.58 -4.99
CA THR A 123 -7.04 -18.25 -4.70
C THR A 123 -8.18 -17.26 -4.76
N THR A 124 -9.42 -17.72 -4.62
CA THR A 124 -10.58 -16.84 -4.58
C THR A 124 -10.86 -16.41 -3.15
N PRO A 125 -11.60 -15.30 -2.96
CA PRO A 125 -11.98 -14.91 -1.59
C PRO A 125 -12.78 -15.99 -0.87
N GLY A 126 -13.67 -16.66 -1.59
CA GLY A 126 -14.47 -17.74 -0.99
C GLY A 126 -13.60 -18.91 -0.53
N ASP A 127 -12.66 -19.31 -1.36
CA ASP A 127 -11.74 -20.39 -1.02
C ASP A 127 -10.82 -19.96 0.13
N TYR A 128 -10.39 -18.72 0.13
CA TYR A 128 -9.56 -18.21 1.22
C TYR A 128 -10.32 -18.31 2.55
N ARG A 129 -11.59 -17.90 2.55
CA ARG A 129 -12.42 -18.00 3.75
C ARG A 129 -12.54 -19.45 4.22
N ALA A 130 -12.79 -20.35 3.29
CA ALA A 130 -12.97 -21.76 3.63
C ALA A 130 -11.70 -22.35 4.25
N GLN A 131 -10.55 -21.91 3.81
CA GLN A 131 -9.27 -22.42 4.30
C GLN A 131 -8.84 -21.81 5.62
N HIS A 132 -9.26 -20.57 5.91
CA HIS A 132 -8.73 -19.83 7.05
C HIS A 132 -9.76 -19.50 8.12
N LYS A 133 -11.03 -19.82 7.88
CA LYS A 133 -12.06 -19.60 8.87
C LYS A 133 -12.50 -20.92 9.53
#